data_8b44215389eed3357a654527f16a832c
#
_entry.id   8b44215389eed3357a654527f16a832c
#
_cell.length_a   1.000
_cell.length_b   1.000
_cell.length_c   1.000
_cell.angle_alpha   90.00
_cell.angle_beta   90.00
_cell.angle_gamma   90.00
#
_symmetry.space_group_name_H-M   'P 1'
#
loop_
_entity.id
_entity.type
_entity.pdbx_description
1 polymer ?
#
loop_
_entity_poly.entity_id
_entity_poly.type
_entity_poly.pdbx_seq_one_letter_code
_entity_poly.pdbx_strand_id
1 'polypeptide(L)'
;MKQAAKILLVDDEPGMLRYIKTLLEVDDYKVETATTGEEALERIEKGLQPDLVLLDVLMPGLDGLQTLEQLRQTRPGLKVVMLSCVNDTRKVVQAMKLGAQDYLTKPFQKAELDAVIDLSLGNGRETFGGEVEELSNDVFFIAASPAMRKIRSQAALVANVDIPVLLLGESGTGKEVLARLIHKLSPRAHRTFLKVNCAAVPADLLESELFGYEPGAFTGATHAKPGKFELCNKGTILLDEIGEMPPLLQAKLLHVLQDQQFSRLGSRSVIKVDVRILAATNINIPEALATKRLREDLYYRLNAFTLHLPPLRERKEEIPILLKHFMSRMAERYARAPLPLSAALLEACQEHSWPGNLRELNNFLKRYLILGDETLAMAELLPRDDGNGGVRGDSVAKGVEPGGLKSLARTAKDEAEAQAITRALEQTNWNRKQAAVILQISYKALLYKIRQYGLAENKSHHKLSAGA
;
A
#
# COMPACT_ATOMS: atom_id res chain seq x y z
N MET A 1 21.46 -17.36 29.11
CA MET A 1 21.40 -18.52 28.19
C MET A 1 20.02 -18.49 27.56
N LYS A 2 19.90 -18.27 26.25
CA LYS A 2 18.60 -18.40 25.56
C LYS A 2 18.18 -19.87 25.59
N GLN A 3 16.97 -20.16 26.04
CA GLN A 3 16.42 -21.51 26.04
C GLN A 3 16.28 -21.95 24.57
N ALA A 4 16.81 -23.14 24.24
CA ALA A 4 16.72 -23.68 22.88
C ALA A 4 15.24 -23.85 22.49
N ALA A 5 14.83 -23.26 21.35
CA ALA A 5 13.44 -23.35 20.88
C ALA A 5 13.07 -24.79 20.56
N LYS A 6 11.83 -25.17 20.92
CA LYS A 6 11.29 -26.51 20.74
C LYS A 6 10.47 -26.57 19.46
N ILE A 7 10.85 -27.45 18.53
CA ILE A 7 10.19 -27.66 17.23
C ILE A 7 9.53 -29.04 17.22
N LEU A 8 8.25 -29.08 16.85
CA LEU A 8 7.55 -30.34 16.54
C LEU A 8 7.56 -30.52 15.02
N LEU A 9 8.19 -31.58 14.55
CA LEU A 9 8.25 -31.96 13.15
C LEU A 9 7.26 -33.11 12.88
N VAL A 10 6.36 -32.91 11.93
CA VAL A 10 5.28 -33.87 11.58
C VAL A 10 5.38 -34.21 10.11
N ASP A 11 5.71 -35.47 9.79
CA ASP A 11 5.88 -35.96 8.43
C ASP A 11 5.75 -37.50 8.43
N ASP A 12 5.06 -38.08 7.47
CA ASP A 12 4.82 -39.53 7.42
C ASP A 12 6.04 -40.29 6.88
N GLU A 13 7.03 -39.59 6.32
CA GLU A 13 8.26 -40.20 5.80
C GLU A 13 9.38 -40.24 6.85
N PRO A 14 9.74 -41.44 7.41
CA PRO A 14 10.77 -41.52 8.44
C PRO A 14 12.18 -41.05 8.00
N GLY A 15 12.45 -41.10 6.69
CA GLY A 15 13.69 -40.57 6.10
C GLY A 15 13.77 -39.05 6.21
N MET A 16 12.65 -38.37 5.90
CA MET A 16 12.53 -36.90 5.97
C MET A 16 12.57 -36.40 7.42
N LEU A 17 11.88 -37.10 8.34
CA LEU A 17 11.96 -36.79 9.77
C LEU A 17 13.39 -36.81 10.29
N ARG A 18 14.15 -37.86 9.95
CA ARG A 18 15.57 -37.98 10.36
C ARG A 18 16.44 -36.89 9.75
N TYR A 19 16.26 -36.63 8.46
CA TYR A 19 17.04 -35.62 7.74
C TYR A 19 16.82 -34.22 8.33
N ILE A 20 15.55 -33.79 8.44
CA ILE A 20 15.23 -32.45 8.97
C ILE A 20 15.63 -32.36 10.46
N LYS A 21 15.37 -33.38 11.26
CA LYS A 21 15.77 -33.43 12.67
C LYS A 21 17.27 -33.23 12.82
N THR A 22 18.08 -33.93 12.06
CA THR A 22 19.53 -33.78 12.10
C THR A 22 19.99 -32.38 11.73
N LEU A 23 19.38 -31.77 10.71
CA LEU A 23 19.68 -30.38 10.34
C LEU A 23 19.41 -29.39 11.46
N LEU A 24 18.25 -29.54 12.12
CA LEU A 24 17.81 -28.63 13.18
C LEU A 24 18.56 -28.82 14.49
N GLU A 25 18.95 -30.05 14.84
CA GLU A 25 19.73 -30.34 16.06
C GLU A 25 21.16 -29.78 15.96
N VAL A 26 21.72 -29.65 14.75
CA VAL A 26 23.00 -28.96 14.52
C VAL A 26 22.94 -27.47 14.89
N ASP A 27 21.78 -26.87 14.78
CA ASP A 27 21.55 -25.46 15.10
C ASP A 27 20.96 -25.26 16.53
N ASP A 28 21.16 -26.24 17.40
CA ASP A 28 20.76 -26.23 18.84
C ASP A 28 19.24 -26.19 19.09
N TYR A 29 18.40 -26.55 18.11
CA TYR A 29 16.95 -26.70 18.32
C TYR A 29 16.62 -28.02 19.02
N LYS A 30 15.61 -28.02 19.89
CA LYS A 30 15.06 -29.26 20.46
C LYS A 30 13.94 -29.76 19.54
N VAL A 31 14.15 -30.92 18.90
CA VAL A 31 13.23 -31.44 17.89
C VAL A 31 12.52 -32.69 18.40
N GLU A 32 11.18 -32.58 18.51
CA GLU A 32 10.25 -33.72 18.69
C GLU A 32 9.68 -34.09 17.32
N THR A 33 9.39 -35.39 17.11
CA THR A 33 8.87 -35.85 15.83
C THR A 33 7.56 -36.59 16.01
N ALA A 34 6.64 -36.45 15.07
CA ALA A 34 5.42 -37.23 14.95
C ALA A 34 5.27 -37.73 13.51
N THR A 35 4.71 -38.91 13.33
CA THR A 35 4.54 -39.54 12.02
C THR A 35 3.15 -39.33 11.41
N THR A 36 2.23 -38.81 12.19
CA THR A 36 0.84 -38.51 11.75
C THR A 36 0.32 -37.25 12.41
N GLY A 37 -0.77 -36.69 11.83
CA GLY A 37 -1.46 -35.54 12.39
C GLY A 37 -2.08 -35.84 13.76
N GLU A 38 -2.68 -37.04 13.92
CA GLU A 38 -3.27 -37.48 15.16
C GLU A 38 -2.22 -37.58 16.29
N GLU A 39 -1.06 -38.15 16.01
CA GLU A 39 0.06 -38.24 16.96
C GLU A 39 0.54 -36.84 17.39
N ALA A 40 0.61 -35.90 16.46
CA ALA A 40 1.00 -34.51 16.76
C ALA A 40 -0.01 -33.85 17.71
N LEU A 41 -1.32 -33.99 17.44
CA LEU A 41 -2.37 -33.45 18.28
C LEU A 41 -2.34 -34.07 19.68
N GLU A 42 -2.25 -35.40 19.77
CA GLU A 42 -2.18 -36.13 21.04
C GLU A 42 -0.98 -35.70 21.91
N ARG A 43 0.18 -35.49 21.29
CA ARG A 43 1.38 -35.02 22.02
C ARG A 43 1.19 -33.60 22.57
N ILE A 44 0.55 -32.71 21.82
CA ILE A 44 0.23 -31.35 22.24
C ILE A 44 -0.83 -31.36 23.37
N GLU A 45 -1.84 -32.21 23.30
CA GLU A 45 -2.83 -32.40 24.35
C GLU A 45 -2.22 -32.96 25.64
N LYS A 46 -1.25 -33.86 25.53
CA LYS A 46 -0.48 -34.44 26.66
C LYS A 46 0.53 -33.47 27.25
N GLY A 47 0.56 -32.22 26.81
CA GLY A 47 1.34 -31.15 27.42
C GLY A 47 2.61 -30.76 26.67
N LEU A 48 2.86 -31.28 25.46
CA LEU A 48 3.93 -30.79 24.63
C LEU A 48 3.66 -29.33 24.24
N GLN A 49 4.60 -28.44 24.49
CA GLN A 49 4.52 -27.04 24.14
C GLN A 49 5.63 -26.69 23.14
N PRO A 50 5.43 -26.90 21.84
CA PRO A 50 6.37 -26.49 20.83
C PRO A 50 6.26 -24.98 20.58
N ASP A 51 7.40 -24.35 20.30
CA ASP A 51 7.45 -22.95 19.85
C ASP A 51 7.08 -22.83 18.36
N LEU A 52 7.29 -23.90 17.60
CA LEU A 52 7.03 -24.02 16.17
C LEU A 52 6.62 -25.45 15.80
N VAL A 53 5.67 -25.61 14.90
CA VAL A 53 5.34 -26.90 14.26
C VAL A 53 5.72 -26.81 12.78
N LEU A 54 6.51 -27.78 12.31
CA LEU A 54 6.75 -28.04 10.88
C LEU A 54 5.85 -29.22 10.50
N LEU A 55 4.87 -29.00 9.62
CA LEU A 55 3.77 -29.91 9.35
C LEU A 55 3.69 -30.26 7.86
N ASP A 56 3.86 -31.51 7.52
CA ASP A 56 3.64 -31.95 6.13
C ASP A 56 2.16 -31.83 5.74
N VAL A 57 1.91 -31.44 4.50
CA VAL A 57 0.57 -31.32 3.94
C VAL A 57 -0.03 -32.67 3.58
N LEU A 58 0.81 -33.60 3.06
CA LEU A 58 0.36 -34.89 2.54
C LEU A 58 0.72 -36.00 3.52
N MET A 59 -0.20 -36.37 4.36
CA MET A 59 -0.04 -37.49 5.31
C MET A 59 -1.24 -38.42 5.24
N PRO A 60 -1.05 -39.71 5.47
CA PRO A 60 -2.18 -40.68 5.59
C PRO A 60 -2.99 -40.42 6.86
N GLY A 61 -4.30 -40.66 6.80
CA GLY A 61 -5.22 -40.37 7.90
C GLY A 61 -5.62 -38.92 7.94
N LEU A 62 -5.35 -38.23 9.04
CA LEU A 62 -5.57 -36.80 9.19
C LEU A 62 -4.52 -36.03 8.41
N ASP A 63 -4.89 -35.38 7.30
CA ASP A 63 -3.94 -34.62 6.49
C ASP A 63 -3.46 -33.34 7.20
N GLY A 64 -2.38 -32.73 6.64
CA GLY A 64 -1.78 -31.55 7.26
C GLY A 64 -2.73 -30.35 7.35
N LEU A 65 -3.66 -30.17 6.42
CA LEU A 65 -4.63 -29.07 6.47
C LEU A 65 -5.66 -29.27 7.58
N GLN A 66 -6.18 -30.50 7.71
CA GLN A 66 -7.09 -30.86 8.78
C GLN A 66 -6.41 -30.77 10.16
N THR A 67 -5.14 -31.22 10.24
CA THR A 67 -4.31 -31.08 11.46
C THR A 67 -4.12 -29.61 11.82
N LEU A 68 -3.82 -28.76 10.85
CA LEU A 68 -3.69 -27.31 11.07
C LEU A 68 -5.00 -26.70 11.59
N GLU A 69 -6.14 -27.08 11.02
CA GLU A 69 -7.45 -26.58 11.46
C GLU A 69 -7.73 -26.93 12.92
N GLN A 70 -7.47 -28.17 13.34
CA GLN A 70 -7.62 -28.59 14.73
C GLN A 70 -6.63 -27.90 15.66
N LEU A 71 -5.38 -27.71 15.23
CA LEU A 71 -4.37 -26.93 15.98
C LEU A 71 -4.84 -25.48 16.18
N ARG A 72 -5.49 -24.88 15.21
CA ARG A 72 -6.03 -23.52 15.33
C ARG A 72 -7.20 -23.42 16.31
N GLN A 73 -8.02 -24.45 16.40
CA GLN A 73 -9.11 -24.49 17.37
C GLN A 73 -8.61 -24.67 18.82
N THR A 74 -7.60 -25.53 19.01
CA THR A 74 -7.06 -25.85 20.35
C THR A 74 -5.98 -24.86 20.81
N ARG A 75 -5.14 -24.37 19.91
CA ARG A 75 -3.99 -23.48 20.17
C ARG A 75 -3.88 -22.38 19.10
N PRO A 76 -4.72 -21.34 19.11
CA PRO A 76 -4.74 -20.29 18.07
C PRO A 76 -3.41 -19.56 17.86
N GLY A 77 -2.60 -19.43 18.92
CA GLY A 77 -1.29 -18.74 18.90
C GLY A 77 -0.10 -19.60 18.49
N LEU A 78 -0.28 -20.91 18.27
CA LEU A 78 0.81 -21.82 17.91
C LEU A 78 1.31 -21.51 16.49
N LYS A 79 2.62 -21.37 16.34
CA LYS A 79 3.24 -21.11 15.03
C LYS A 79 3.33 -22.41 14.23
N VAL A 80 2.78 -22.41 13.00
CA VAL A 80 2.78 -23.59 12.13
C VAL A 80 3.31 -23.21 10.76
N VAL A 81 4.34 -23.92 10.31
CA VAL A 81 4.88 -23.86 8.95
C VAL A 81 4.52 -25.15 8.22
N MET A 82 3.97 -25.03 7.03
CA MET A 82 3.59 -26.19 6.23
C MET A 82 4.76 -26.65 5.36
N LEU A 83 4.96 -27.95 5.27
CA LEU A 83 5.91 -28.58 4.33
C LEU A 83 5.10 -29.28 3.23
N SER A 84 5.45 -29.15 1.94
CA SER A 84 4.72 -29.85 0.88
C SER A 84 5.53 -30.02 -0.40
N CYS A 85 5.11 -30.98 -1.24
CA CYS A 85 5.68 -31.18 -2.58
C CYS A 85 5.18 -30.14 -3.58
N VAL A 86 5.98 -29.82 -4.59
CA VAL A 86 5.94 -28.68 -5.54
C VAL A 86 4.60 -28.43 -6.28
N ASN A 87 3.65 -29.34 -6.31
CA ASN A 87 2.56 -29.28 -7.30
C ASN A 87 1.15 -28.96 -6.78
N ASP A 88 0.95 -28.62 -5.50
CA ASP A 88 -0.41 -28.38 -4.99
C ASP A 88 -0.63 -26.95 -4.47
N THR A 89 -0.63 -26.02 -5.41
CA THR A 89 -0.81 -24.57 -5.17
C THR A 89 -2.14 -24.24 -4.49
N ARG A 90 -3.20 -25.06 -4.67
CA ARG A 90 -4.50 -24.87 -3.99
C ARG A 90 -4.38 -25.13 -2.49
N LYS A 91 -3.60 -26.13 -2.10
CA LYS A 91 -3.37 -26.48 -0.68
C LYS A 91 -2.54 -25.41 0.03
N VAL A 92 -1.57 -24.79 -0.66
CA VAL A 92 -0.83 -23.64 -0.12
C VAL A 92 -1.78 -22.51 0.26
N VAL A 93 -2.63 -22.10 -0.68
CA VAL A 93 -3.63 -21.05 -0.45
C VAL A 93 -4.59 -21.40 0.69
N GLN A 94 -5.02 -22.66 0.76
CA GLN A 94 -5.90 -23.14 1.81
C GLN A 94 -5.20 -23.13 3.18
N ALA A 95 -3.94 -23.60 3.27
CA ALA A 95 -3.15 -23.57 4.49
C ALA A 95 -2.98 -22.14 5.03
N MET A 96 -2.67 -21.18 4.14
CA MET A 96 -2.53 -19.78 4.54
C MET A 96 -3.86 -19.18 5.03
N LYS A 97 -4.99 -19.54 4.40
CA LYS A 97 -6.34 -19.15 4.87
C LYS A 97 -6.69 -19.74 6.24
N LEU A 98 -6.26 -20.96 6.51
CA LEU A 98 -6.42 -21.63 7.82
C LEU A 98 -5.46 -21.08 8.88
N GLY A 99 -4.59 -20.12 8.51
CA GLY A 99 -3.72 -19.43 9.45
C GLY A 99 -2.33 -20.04 9.60
N ALA A 100 -1.84 -20.86 8.65
CA ALA A 100 -0.44 -21.22 8.61
C ALA A 100 0.41 -19.95 8.61
N GLN A 101 1.54 -19.98 9.33
CA GLN A 101 2.46 -18.84 9.42
C GLN A 101 3.29 -18.69 8.16
N ASP A 102 3.73 -19.84 7.63
CA ASP A 102 4.53 -19.91 6.41
C ASP A 102 4.40 -21.28 5.77
N TYR A 103 5.08 -21.46 4.63
CA TYR A 103 5.02 -22.66 3.82
C TYR A 103 6.39 -22.90 3.17
N LEU A 104 6.89 -24.14 3.19
CA LEU A 104 8.16 -24.53 2.61
C LEU A 104 7.95 -25.68 1.61
N THR A 105 8.47 -25.50 0.39
CA THR A 105 8.30 -26.46 -0.71
C THR A 105 9.40 -27.51 -0.72
N LYS A 106 9.06 -28.79 -0.69
CA LYS A 106 10.00 -29.90 -0.88
C LYS A 106 10.32 -30.12 -2.38
N PRO A 107 11.60 -30.33 -2.79
CA PRO A 107 12.79 -30.34 -1.95
C PRO A 107 13.26 -28.91 -1.65
N PHE A 108 13.76 -28.68 -0.44
CA PHE A 108 14.29 -27.40 0.02
C PHE A 108 15.75 -27.52 0.45
N GLN A 109 16.47 -26.40 0.38
CA GLN A 109 17.83 -26.29 0.90
C GLN A 109 17.83 -25.93 2.39
N LYS A 110 18.93 -26.24 3.12
CA LYS A 110 19.07 -25.89 4.53
C LYS A 110 18.83 -24.39 4.77
N ALA A 111 19.38 -23.51 3.92
CA ALA A 111 19.22 -22.07 4.05
C ALA A 111 17.76 -21.59 3.98
N GLU A 112 16.92 -22.27 3.19
CA GLU A 112 15.49 -21.96 3.09
C GLU A 112 14.73 -22.39 4.35
N LEU A 113 15.06 -23.56 4.90
CA LEU A 113 14.51 -24.07 6.15
C LEU A 113 14.89 -23.15 7.32
N ASP A 114 16.16 -22.78 7.44
CA ASP A 114 16.68 -21.90 8.48
C ASP A 114 15.99 -20.53 8.43
N ALA A 115 15.84 -19.97 7.23
CA ALA A 115 15.17 -18.70 7.00
C ALA A 115 13.71 -18.69 7.49
N VAL A 116 12.96 -19.74 7.14
CA VAL A 116 11.54 -19.87 7.53
C VAL A 116 11.41 -20.07 9.04
N ILE A 117 12.30 -20.84 9.67
CA ILE A 117 12.29 -21.07 11.13
C ILE A 117 12.64 -19.78 11.88
N ASP A 118 13.70 -19.08 11.48
CA ASP A 118 14.13 -17.83 12.11
C ASP A 118 13.03 -16.75 12.01
N LEU A 119 12.37 -16.62 10.86
CA LEU A 119 11.21 -15.76 10.67
C LEU A 119 10.06 -16.15 11.59
N SER A 120 9.77 -17.45 11.65
CA SER A 120 8.66 -17.96 12.45
C SER A 120 8.90 -17.82 13.94
N LEU A 121 10.11 -18.06 14.43
CA LEU A 121 10.45 -17.96 15.85
C LEU A 121 10.70 -16.52 16.33
N GLY A 122 10.88 -15.56 15.40
CA GLY A 122 11.25 -14.19 15.73
C GLY A 122 12.72 -14.05 16.15
N ASN A 123 13.55 -15.06 15.84
CA ASN A 123 14.98 -15.08 16.12
C ASN A 123 15.80 -14.39 15.02
N GLY A 124 15.18 -13.61 14.14
CA GLY A 124 15.81 -13.00 12.99
C GLY A 124 17.16 -12.38 13.29
N ARG A 125 18.22 -13.19 13.25
CA ARG A 125 19.57 -12.68 13.03
C ARG A 125 19.55 -12.03 11.65
N GLU A 126 20.16 -10.87 11.57
CA GLU A 126 20.37 -10.02 10.39
C GLU A 126 21.14 -10.75 9.26
N THR A 127 20.59 -11.82 8.71
CA THR A 127 21.20 -12.59 7.60
C THR A 127 20.41 -12.58 6.31
N PHE A 128 19.46 -11.63 6.18
CA PHE A 128 18.97 -11.28 4.86
C PHE A 128 19.74 -10.07 4.34
N GLY A 129 20.68 -10.32 3.47
CA GLY A 129 21.23 -9.29 2.61
C GLY A 129 20.10 -8.61 1.85
N GLY A 130 19.63 -7.47 2.38
CA GLY A 130 18.70 -6.60 1.69
C GLY A 130 17.38 -6.34 2.38
N GLU A 131 17.36 -5.53 3.44
CA GLU A 131 16.15 -4.82 3.89
C GLU A 131 15.53 -4.00 2.75
N VAL A 132 16.30 -3.73 1.70
CA VAL A 132 15.91 -2.96 0.52
C VAL A 132 16.12 -3.78 -0.74
N GLU A 133 15.05 -4.11 -1.44
CA GLU A 133 15.05 -4.87 -2.68
C GLU A 133 14.70 -3.95 -3.86
N GLU A 134 15.65 -3.67 -4.74
CA GLU A 134 15.42 -2.86 -5.93
C GLU A 134 14.62 -3.65 -6.97
N LEU A 135 13.48 -3.11 -7.39
CA LEU A 135 12.57 -3.74 -8.36
C LEU A 135 12.78 -3.22 -9.79
N SER A 136 13.07 -1.95 -9.92
CA SER A 136 13.43 -1.25 -11.17
C SER A 136 14.05 0.09 -10.83
N ASN A 137 14.59 0.82 -11.82
CA ASN A 137 15.09 2.17 -11.62
C ASN A 137 14.08 3.00 -10.83
N ASP A 138 14.43 3.46 -9.64
CA ASP A 138 13.61 4.26 -8.71
C ASP A 138 12.48 3.53 -7.95
N VAL A 139 12.27 2.22 -8.12
CA VAL A 139 11.26 1.46 -7.38
C VAL A 139 11.93 0.39 -6.53
N PHE A 140 11.71 0.42 -5.23
CA PHE A 140 12.28 -0.52 -4.28
C PHE A 140 11.24 -0.95 -3.25
N PHE A 141 11.40 -2.14 -2.74
CA PHE A 141 10.61 -2.71 -1.66
C PHE A 141 11.46 -2.78 -0.40
N ILE A 142 10.94 -2.30 0.72
CA ILE A 142 11.58 -2.38 2.03
C ILE A 142 10.79 -3.34 2.90
N ALA A 143 11.49 -4.26 3.56
CA ALA A 143 10.94 -5.27 4.45
C ALA A 143 11.70 -5.30 5.79
N ALA A 144 11.81 -4.16 6.46
CA ALA A 144 12.51 -4.07 7.74
C ALA A 144 11.62 -4.46 8.93
N SER A 145 10.32 -4.16 8.87
CA SER A 145 9.36 -4.55 9.91
C SER A 145 8.98 -6.04 9.83
N PRO A 146 8.63 -6.69 10.96
CA PRO A 146 8.14 -8.08 10.95
C PRO A 146 6.92 -8.25 10.04
N ALA A 147 6.01 -7.27 10.02
CA ALA A 147 4.83 -7.27 9.17
C ALA A 147 5.19 -7.28 7.69
N MET A 148 6.14 -6.41 7.27
CA MET A 148 6.56 -6.35 5.87
C MET A 148 7.42 -7.53 5.45
N ARG A 149 8.22 -8.11 6.36
CA ARG A 149 8.92 -9.39 6.09
C ARG A 149 7.92 -10.52 5.82
N LYS A 150 6.86 -10.63 6.62
CA LYS A 150 5.77 -11.59 6.40
C LYS A 150 5.09 -11.36 5.04
N ILE A 151 4.78 -10.12 4.68
CA ILE A 151 4.18 -9.78 3.39
C ILE A 151 5.12 -10.15 2.24
N ARG A 152 6.43 -9.92 2.38
CA ARG A 152 7.43 -10.30 1.39
C ARG A 152 7.46 -11.82 1.17
N SER A 153 7.46 -12.61 2.26
CA SER A 153 7.40 -14.07 2.19
C SER A 153 6.12 -14.54 1.49
N GLN A 154 4.98 -13.99 1.87
CA GLN A 154 3.69 -14.29 1.23
C GLN A 154 3.67 -13.88 -0.26
N ALA A 155 4.28 -12.74 -0.60
CA ALA A 155 4.42 -12.31 -1.99
C ALA A 155 5.29 -13.28 -2.81
N ALA A 156 6.38 -13.80 -2.24
CA ALA A 156 7.22 -14.79 -2.90
C ALA A 156 6.48 -16.12 -3.14
N LEU A 157 5.67 -16.56 -2.18
CA LEU A 157 4.85 -17.76 -2.32
C LEU A 157 3.81 -17.60 -3.44
N VAL A 158 3.02 -16.51 -3.37
CA VAL A 158 1.95 -16.31 -4.35
C VAL A 158 2.49 -15.94 -5.74
N ALA A 159 3.73 -15.45 -5.84
CA ALA A 159 4.36 -15.11 -7.11
C ALA A 159 4.42 -16.30 -8.07
N ASN A 160 4.70 -17.50 -7.55
CA ASN A 160 4.81 -18.73 -8.34
C ASN A 160 3.48 -19.36 -8.74
N VAL A 161 2.36 -18.80 -8.28
CA VAL A 161 1.01 -19.32 -8.53
C VAL A 161 0.26 -18.39 -9.45
N ASP A 162 -0.34 -18.91 -10.51
CA ASP A 162 -1.11 -18.10 -11.46
C ASP A 162 -2.57 -17.93 -11.02
N ILE A 163 -2.75 -17.21 -9.91
CA ILE A 163 -4.05 -16.85 -9.33
C ILE A 163 -4.18 -15.33 -9.20
N PRO A 164 -5.41 -14.80 -9.19
CA PRO A 164 -5.67 -13.42 -8.84
C PRO A 164 -5.18 -13.11 -7.41
N VAL A 165 -4.61 -11.92 -7.21
CA VAL A 165 -4.18 -11.44 -5.89
C VAL A 165 -4.83 -10.11 -5.60
N LEU A 166 -5.46 -10.00 -4.43
CA LEU A 166 -6.08 -8.77 -3.96
C LEU A 166 -5.17 -8.08 -2.94
N LEU A 167 -4.74 -6.85 -3.24
CA LEU A 167 -3.89 -6.03 -2.40
C LEU A 167 -4.74 -5.00 -1.66
N LEU A 168 -4.86 -5.13 -0.36
CA LEU A 168 -5.62 -4.22 0.50
C LEU A 168 -4.68 -3.32 1.32
N GLY A 169 -5.09 -2.09 1.55
CA GLY A 169 -4.37 -1.15 2.39
C GLY A 169 -4.72 0.29 2.04
N GLU A 170 -4.43 1.18 2.94
CA GLU A 170 -4.68 2.62 2.77
C GLU A 170 -3.98 3.20 1.54
N SER A 171 -4.41 4.38 1.12
CA SER A 171 -3.75 5.10 0.03
C SER A 171 -2.30 5.43 0.42
N GLY A 172 -1.37 5.22 -0.52
CA GLY A 172 0.04 5.52 -0.29
C GLY A 172 0.84 4.47 0.50
N THR A 173 0.28 3.32 0.88
CA THR A 173 0.99 2.26 1.64
C THR A 173 2.03 1.49 0.82
N GLY A 174 1.98 1.56 -0.52
CA GLY A 174 2.93 0.87 -1.40
C GLY A 174 2.34 -0.35 -2.12
N LYS A 175 1.01 -0.45 -2.29
CA LYS A 175 0.34 -1.55 -3.01
C LYS A 175 0.92 -1.79 -4.42
N GLU A 176 1.24 -0.73 -5.16
CA GLU A 176 1.89 -0.85 -6.48
C GLU A 176 3.29 -1.47 -6.38
N VAL A 177 4.07 -1.09 -5.38
CA VAL A 177 5.41 -1.63 -5.15
C VAL A 177 5.33 -3.13 -4.86
N LEU A 178 4.38 -3.54 -4.01
CA LEU A 178 4.12 -4.95 -3.74
C LEU A 178 3.67 -5.73 -4.99
N ALA A 179 2.82 -5.13 -5.83
CA ALA A 179 2.43 -5.75 -7.11
C ALA A 179 3.62 -5.96 -8.05
N ARG A 180 4.54 -5.00 -8.12
CA ARG A 180 5.80 -5.12 -8.90
C ARG A 180 6.73 -6.18 -8.33
N LEU A 181 6.81 -6.31 -6.99
CA LEU A 181 7.55 -7.37 -6.33
C LEU A 181 6.98 -8.75 -6.71
N ILE A 182 5.66 -8.94 -6.61
CA ILE A 182 5.00 -10.20 -7.00
C ILE A 182 5.28 -10.53 -8.47
N HIS A 183 5.21 -9.55 -9.35
CA HIS A 183 5.53 -9.74 -10.78
C HIS A 183 7.01 -10.13 -10.98
N LYS A 184 7.95 -9.43 -10.34
CA LYS A 184 9.39 -9.70 -10.42
C LYS A 184 9.76 -11.11 -9.94
N LEU A 185 9.10 -11.60 -8.90
CA LEU A 185 9.32 -12.94 -8.34
C LEU A 185 8.58 -14.05 -9.10
N SER A 186 7.72 -13.70 -10.07
CA SER A 186 6.88 -14.65 -10.79
C SER A 186 7.60 -15.25 -12.02
N PRO A 187 7.12 -16.40 -12.55
CA PRO A 187 7.55 -16.92 -13.85
C PRO A 187 7.33 -15.94 -15.02
N ARG A 188 6.47 -14.91 -14.83
CA ARG A 188 6.19 -13.86 -15.80
C ARG A 188 7.08 -12.62 -15.65
N ALA A 189 8.14 -12.65 -14.83
CA ALA A 189 9.01 -11.50 -14.52
C ALA A 189 9.61 -10.80 -15.76
N HIS A 190 9.87 -11.55 -16.82
CA HIS A 190 10.40 -11.07 -18.10
C HIS A 190 9.30 -10.61 -19.08
N ARG A 191 8.03 -10.72 -18.70
CA ARG A 191 6.87 -10.32 -19.50
C ARG A 191 6.40 -8.90 -19.12
N THR A 192 5.44 -8.41 -19.88
CA THR A 192 4.88 -7.08 -19.67
C THR A 192 4.15 -6.96 -18.33
N PHE A 193 4.48 -5.92 -17.57
CA PHE A 193 3.69 -5.47 -16.41
C PHE A 193 2.99 -4.18 -16.77
N LEU A 194 1.65 -4.17 -16.76
CA LEU A 194 0.84 -2.97 -17.01
C LEU A 194 0.07 -2.58 -15.75
N LYS A 195 0.05 -1.29 -15.45
CA LYS A 195 -0.80 -0.71 -14.41
C LYS A 195 -1.94 0.08 -15.07
N VAL A 196 -3.15 -0.14 -14.56
CA VAL A 196 -4.34 0.66 -14.89
C VAL A 196 -4.93 1.18 -13.59
N ASN A 197 -5.06 2.49 -13.47
CA ASN A 197 -5.74 3.11 -12.33
C ASN A 197 -7.21 3.34 -12.70
N CYS A 198 -8.12 2.59 -12.06
CA CYS A 198 -9.55 2.62 -12.36
C CYS A 198 -10.23 3.92 -11.92
N ALA A 199 -9.64 4.66 -10.95
CA ALA A 199 -10.16 5.93 -10.48
C ALA A 199 -9.72 7.14 -11.33
N ALA A 200 -8.62 7.00 -12.09
CA ALA A 200 -8.02 8.13 -12.81
C ALA A 200 -8.64 8.40 -14.18
N VAL A 201 -9.48 7.49 -14.68
CA VAL A 201 -10.02 7.53 -16.04
C VAL A 201 -11.55 7.51 -15.98
N PRO A 202 -12.26 8.41 -16.71
CA PRO A 202 -13.71 8.33 -16.85
C PRO A 202 -14.19 6.94 -17.33
N ALA A 203 -15.39 6.53 -16.89
CA ALA A 203 -15.91 5.18 -17.13
C ALA A 203 -15.86 4.72 -18.59
N ASP A 204 -16.31 5.57 -19.52
CA ASP A 204 -16.36 5.25 -20.95
C ASP A 204 -14.95 5.10 -21.55
N LEU A 205 -14.00 5.90 -21.08
CA LEU A 205 -12.61 5.80 -21.49
C LEU A 205 -11.92 4.59 -20.86
N LEU A 206 -12.25 4.25 -19.61
CA LEU A 206 -11.70 3.08 -18.94
C LEU A 206 -12.06 1.79 -19.69
N GLU A 207 -13.29 1.68 -20.18
CA GLU A 207 -13.73 0.55 -20.99
C GLU A 207 -12.89 0.41 -22.27
N SER A 208 -12.76 1.50 -23.00
CA SER A 208 -11.98 1.52 -24.25
C SER A 208 -10.49 1.28 -24.03
N GLU A 209 -9.93 1.74 -22.91
CA GLU A 209 -8.53 1.47 -22.54
C GLU A 209 -8.31 0.00 -22.15
N LEU A 210 -9.20 -0.60 -21.36
CA LEU A 210 -9.06 -1.99 -20.92
C LEU A 210 -9.28 -3.00 -22.05
N PHE A 211 -10.37 -2.84 -22.82
CA PHE A 211 -10.84 -3.83 -23.78
C PHE A 211 -10.55 -3.46 -25.25
N GLY A 212 -10.17 -2.21 -25.51
CA GLY A 212 -9.96 -1.75 -26.88
C GLY A 212 -11.26 -1.52 -27.66
N TYR A 213 -11.16 -1.05 -28.88
CA TYR A 213 -12.31 -0.74 -29.73
C TYR A 213 -12.02 -0.95 -31.23
N GLU A 214 -13.07 -1.18 -32.00
CA GLU A 214 -13.06 -1.23 -33.47
C GLU A 214 -13.51 0.12 -34.04
N PRO A 215 -13.19 0.40 -35.30
CA PRO A 215 -13.69 1.59 -35.98
C PRO A 215 -15.21 1.68 -35.90
N GLY A 216 -15.74 2.87 -35.57
CA GLY A 216 -17.18 3.10 -35.44
C GLY A 216 -17.81 2.69 -34.13
N ALA A 217 -17.03 2.23 -33.15
CA ALA A 217 -17.54 1.87 -31.82
C ALA A 217 -18.16 3.06 -31.05
N PHE A 218 -17.66 4.26 -31.30
CA PHE A 218 -18.17 5.53 -30.76
C PHE A 218 -17.79 6.70 -31.69
N THR A 219 -18.36 7.88 -31.44
CA THR A 219 -18.02 9.09 -32.19
C THR A 219 -16.56 9.44 -32.05
N GLY A 220 -15.78 9.39 -33.13
CA GLY A 220 -14.32 9.61 -33.13
C GLY A 220 -13.45 8.33 -33.17
N ALA A 221 -14.05 7.15 -33.10
CA ALA A 221 -13.32 5.88 -33.29
C ALA A 221 -13.03 5.64 -34.77
N THR A 222 -11.97 6.25 -35.29
CA THR A 222 -11.58 6.17 -36.72
C THR A 222 -10.72 4.96 -37.07
N HIS A 223 -9.98 4.41 -36.08
CA HIS A 223 -9.14 3.22 -36.25
C HIS A 223 -9.35 2.25 -35.09
N ALA A 224 -9.00 0.97 -35.30
CA ALA A 224 -8.98 -0.02 -34.24
C ALA A 224 -7.85 0.29 -33.22
N LYS A 225 -8.13 0.12 -31.93
CA LYS A 225 -7.13 0.24 -30.87
C LYS A 225 -7.17 -1.00 -29.97
N PRO A 226 -6.04 -1.72 -29.80
CA PRO A 226 -5.99 -2.84 -28.85
C PRO A 226 -6.12 -2.35 -27.42
N GLY A 227 -6.80 -3.13 -26.58
CA GLY A 227 -6.95 -2.86 -25.15
C GLY A 227 -5.74 -3.28 -24.32
N LYS A 228 -5.70 -2.82 -23.06
CA LYS A 228 -4.62 -3.18 -22.11
C LYS A 228 -4.53 -4.69 -21.87
N PHE A 229 -5.63 -5.42 -21.88
CA PHE A 229 -5.61 -6.87 -21.75
C PHE A 229 -4.91 -7.55 -22.94
N GLU A 230 -5.11 -7.07 -24.15
CA GLU A 230 -4.39 -7.57 -25.33
C GLU A 230 -2.90 -7.25 -25.25
N LEU A 231 -2.56 -6.00 -24.91
CA LEU A 231 -1.17 -5.55 -24.79
C LEU A 231 -0.41 -6.27 -23.68
N CYS A 232 -1.13 -6.75 -22.66
CA CYS A 232 -0.58 -7.48 -21.50
C CYS A 232 -0.63 -9.01 -21.67
N ASN A 233 -0.97 -9.51 -22.84
CA ASN A 233 -1.08 -10.95 -23.08
C ASN A 233 0.21 -11.68 -22.67
N LYS A 234 0.08 -12.77 -21.91
CA LYS A 234 1.14 -13.53 -21.23
C LYS A 234 1.88 -12.75 -20.13
N GLY A 235 1.43 -11.55 -19.80
CA GLY A 235 1.99 -10.68 -18.78
C GLY A 235 1.19 -10.63 -17.49
N THR A 236 1.35 -9.52 -16.75
CA THR A 236 0.64 -9.24 -15.50
C THR A 236 0.02 -7.85 -15.55
N ILE A 237 -1.26 -7.75 -15.24
CA ILE A 237 -1.95 -6.47 -15.13
C ILE A 237 -2.27 -6.14 -13.67
N LEU A 238 -1.96 -4.91 -13.25
CA LEU A 238 -2.39 -4.35 -11.97
C LEU A 238 -3.58 -3.43 -12.20
N LEU A 239 -4.73 -3.79 -11.66
CA LEU A 239 -5.93 -2.95 -11.58
C LEU A 239 -5.93 -2.23 -10.25
N ASP A 240 -5.46 -0.98 -10.26
CA ASP A 240 -5.37 -0.14 -9.06
C ASP A 240 -6.69 0.58 -8.82
N GLU A 241 -7.09 0.70 -7.55
CA GLU A 241 -8.38 1.24 -7.09
C GLU A 241 -9.58 0.54 -7.77
N ILE A 242 -9.57 -0.80 -7.72
CA ILE A 242 -10.61 -1.64 -8.35
C ILE A 242 -12.02 -1.32 -7.85
N GLY A 243 -12.16 -0.83 -6.61
CA GLY A 243 -13.43 -0.42 -6.03
C GLY A 243 -14.08 0.78 -6.67
N GLU A 244 -13.34 1.54 -7.50
CA GLU A 244 -13.85 2.67 -8.28
C GLU A 244 -14.32 2.26 -9.69
N MET A 245 -14.15 0.98 -10.05
CA MET A 245 -14.58 0.49 -11.36
C MET A 245 -16.11 0.46 -11.46
N PRO A 246 -16.70 1.02 -12.53
CA PRO A 246 -18.14 0.98 -12.74
C PRO A 246 -18.71 -0.44 -12.77
N PRO A 247 -19.93 -0.70 -12.23
CA PRO A 247 -20.52 -2.05 -12.15
C PRO A 247 -20.61 -2.80 -13.49
N LEU A 248 -20.83 -2.09 -14.59
CA LEU A 248 -20.85 -2.69 -15.93
C LEU A 248 -19.48 -3.24 -16.33
N LEU A 249 -18.41 -2.51 -16.01
CA LEU A 249 -17.04 -2.96 -16.30
C LEU A 249 -16.61 -4.09 -15.37
N GLN A 250 -17.09 -4.11 -14.13
CA GLN A 250 -16.89 -5.22 -13.22
C GLN A 250 -17.44 -6.54 -13.78
N ALA A 251 -18.60 -6.51 -14.45
CA ALA A 251 -19.17 -7.69 -15.13
C ALA A 251 -18.27 -8.17 -16.28
N LYS A 252 -17.74 -7.24 -17.11
CA LYS A 252 -16.80 -7.60 -18.19
C LYS A 252 -15.49 -8.16 -17.65
N LEU A 253 -14.95 -7.56 -16.58
CA LEU A 253 -13.75 -8.07 -15.92
C LEU A 253 -13.96 -9.48 -15.37
N LEU A 254 -15.15 -9.78 -14.83
CA LEU A 254 -15.48 -11.13 -14.35
C LEU A 254 -15.37 -12.17 -15.46
N HIS A 255 -15.86 -11.87 -16.69
CA HIS A 255 -15.69 -12.76 -17.85
C HIS A 255 -14.21 -12.99 -18.19
N VAL A 256 -13.37 -11.94 -18.12
CA VAL A 256 -11.93 -12.11 -18.36
C VAL A 256 -11.29 -13.01 -17.29
N LEU A 257 -11.70 -12.86 -16.01
CA LEU A 257 -11.21 -13.70 -14.90
C LEU A 257 -11.67 -15.15 -15.00
N GLN A 258 -12.82 -15.43 -15.59
CA GLN A 258 -13.40 -16.77 -15.69
C GLN A 258 -12.95 -17.48 -16.96
N ASP A 259 -13.09 -16.81 -18.10
CA ASP A 259 -13.00 -17.42 -19.43
C ASP A 259 -11.73 -17.05 -20.17
N GLN A 260 -10.94 -16.09 -19.62
CA GLN A 260 -9.74 -15.53 -20.27
C GLN A 260 -10.03 -15.00 -21.68
N GLN A 261 -11.21 -14.41 -21.87
CA GLN A 261 -11.64 -13.88 -23.16
C GLN A 261 -12.56 -12.66 -23.01
N PHE A 262 -12.58 -11.83 -24.03
CA PHE A 262 -13.46 -10.66 -24.12
C PHE A 262 -13.63 -10.24 -25.57
N SER A 263 -14.48 -9.23 -25.82
CA SER A 263 -14.62 -8.60 -27.14
C SER A 263 -14.32 -7.10 -27.05
N ARG A 264 -13.71 -6.53 -28.10
CA ARG A 264 -13.52 -5.08 -28.22
C ARG A 264 -14.87 -4.37 -28.33
N LEU A 265 -14.91 -3.10 -27.94
CA LEU A 265 -16.09 -2.26 -28.17
C LEU A 265 -16.39 -2.19 -29.68
N GLY A 266 -17.67 -2.38 -30.00
CA GLY A 266 -18.13 -2.41 -31.44
C GLY A 266 -17.83 -3.72 -32.17
N SER A 267 -17.18 -4.72 -31.51
CA SER A 267 -16.86 -6.01 -32.13
C SER A 267 -17.69 -7.15 -31.54
N ARG A 268 -17.99 -8.16 -32.41
CA ARG A 268 -18.50 -9.46 -31.95
C ARG A 268 -17.41 -10.54 -31.85
N SER A 269 -16.20 -10.21 -32.30
CA SER A 269 -15.07 -11.15 -32.30
C SER A 269 -14.57 -11.35 -30.87
N VAL A 270 -14.40 -12.60 -30.46
CA VAL A 270 -13.87 -12.96 -29.14
C VAL A 270 -12.36 -13.04 -29.21
N ILE A 271 -11.69 -12.36 -28.29
CA ILE A 271 -10.24 -12.35 -28.13
C ILE A 271 -9.87 -13.14 -26.89
N LYS A 272 -9.00 -14.12 -27.03
CA LYS A 272 -8.45 -14.91 -25.91
C LYS A 272 -7.16 -14.28 -25.43
N VAL A 273 -7.01 -14.17 -24.11
CA VAL A 273 -5.81 -13.62 -23.46
C VAL A 273 -5.42 -14.47 -22.26
N ASP A 274 -4.13 -14.58 -22.04
CA ASP A 274 -3.54 -15.19 -20.85
C ASP A 274 -2.88 -14.08 -20.03
N VAL A 275 -3.61 -13.52 -19.06
CA VAL A 275 -3.14 -12.38 -18.26
C VAL A 275 -3.32 -12.68 -16.77
N ARG A 276 -2.22 -12.59 -16.02
CA ARG A 276 -2.28 -12.62 -14.56
C ARG A 276 -2.82 -11.31 -14.02
N ILE A 277 -3.84 -11.36 -13.16
CA ILE A 277 -4.51 -10.19 -12.61
C ILE A 277 -4.11 -9.97 -11.16
N LEU A 278 -3.60 -8.78 -10.86
CA LEU A 278 -3.43 -8.25 -9.52
C LEU A 278 -4.42 -7.10 -9.35
N ALA A 279 -5.18 -7.07 -8.27
CA ALA A 279 -6.13 -5.99 -7.99
C ALA A 279 -5.73 -5.28 -6.70
N ALA A 280 -5.81 -3.95 -6.66
CA ALA A 280 -5.51 -3.16 -5.47
C ALA A 280 -6.66 -2.23 -5.13
N THR A 281 -6.91 -2.03 -3.85
CA THR A 281 -7.92 -1.07 -3.37
C THR A 281 -7.64 -0.61 -1.93
N ASN A 282 -8.20 0.54 -1.58
CA ASN A 282 -8.20 1.09 -0.23
C ASN A 282 -9.60 1.11 0.40
N ILE A 283 -10.64 0.66 -0.33
CA ILE A 283 -12.01 0.71 0.15
C ILE A 283 -12.27 -0.30 1.27
N ASN A 284 -13.27 0.00 2.11
CA ASN A 284 -13.84 -0.97 3.04
C ASN A 284 -14.66 -2.00 2.25
N ILE A 285 -14.17 -3.24 2.15
CA ILE A 285 -14.80 -4.30 1.36
C ILE A 285 -16.21 -4.62 1.86
N PRO A 286 -16.48 -4.87 3.16
CA PRO A 286 -17.84 -5.10 3.67
C PRO A 286 -18.83 -4.01 3.28
N GLU A 287 -18.44 -2.75 3.40
CA GLU A 287 -19.28 -1.60 3.03
C GLU A 287 -19.53 -1.54 1.52
N ALA A 288 -18.48 -1.77 0.71
CA ALA A 288 -18.59 -1.76 -0.74
C ALA A 288 -19.50 -2.86 -1.28
N LEU A 289 -19.50 -4.04 -0.65
CA LEU A 289 -20.41 -5.14 -0.98
C LEU A 289 -21.85 -4.78 -0.56
N ALA A 290 -22.08 -4.28 0.65
CA ALA A 290 -23.38 -3.88 1.16
C ALA A 290 -24.02 -2.78 0.29
N THR A 291 -23.23 -1.82 -0.17
CA THR A 291 -23.67 -0.72 -1.05
C THR A 291 -23.72 -1.09 -2.54
N LYS A 292 -23.37 -2.32 -2.90
CA LYS A 292 -23.27 -2.81 -4.30
C LYS A 292 -22.32 -2.01 -5.18
N ARG A 293 -21.39 -1.27 -4.57
CA ARG A 293 -20.30 -0.59 -5.27
C ARG A 293 -19.30 -1.58 -5.84
N LEU A 294 -19.06 -2.68 -5.12
CA LEU A 294 -18.30 -3.84 -5.58
C LEU A 294 -19.26 -5.03 -5.70
N ARG A 295 -19.25 -5.70 -6.85
CA ARG A 295 -20.06 -6.91 -7.08
C ARG A 295 -19.48 -8.07 -6.27
N GLU A 296 -20.34 -8.82 -5.64
CA GLU A 296 -19.98 -9.97 -4.80
C GLU A 296 -19.29 -11.09 -5.60
N ASP A 297 -19.80 -11.38 -6.82
CA ASP A 297 -19.22 -12.39 -7.71
C ASP A 297 -17.80 -12.05 -8.16
N LEU A 298 -17.55 -10.78 -8.48
CA LEU A 298 -16.21 -10.30 -8.81
C LEU A 298 -15.28 -10.36 -7.60
N TYR A 299 -15.76 -9.94 -6.43
CA TYR A 299 -14.96 -9.98 -5.20
C TYR A 299 -14.47 -11.39 -4.91
N TYR A 300 -15.36 -12.40 -4.88
CA TYR A 300 -14.92 -13.77 -4.62
C TYR A 300 -13.96 -14.33 -5.66
N ARG A 301 -14.03 -13.86 -6.88
CA ARG A 301 -13.09 -14.27 -7.93
C ARG A 301 -11.72 -13.60 -7.79
N LEU A 302 -11.65 -12.35 -7.35
CA LEU A 302 -10.42 -11.62 -7.07
C LEU A 302 -9.77 -12.04 -5.76
N ASN A 303 -10.57 -12.40 -4.76
CA ASN A 303 -10.14 -12.78 -3.42
C ASN A 303 -9.65 -14.24 -3.34
N ALA A 304 -8.92 -14.71 -4.36
CA ALA A 304 -8.26 -16.01 -4.28
C ALA A 304 -7.13 -15.98 -3.24
N PHE A 305 -6.32 -14.92 -3.26
CA PHE A 305 -5.32 -14.63 -2.24
C PHE A 305 -5.31 -13.14 -1.91
N THR A 306 -5.29 -12.79 -0.62
CA THR A 306 -5.31 -11.39 -0.18
C THR A 306 -4.07 -11.05 0.64
N LEU A 307 -3.44 -9.91 0.31
CA LEU A 307 -2.35 -9.31 1.06
C LEU A 307 -2.79 -7.97 1.64
N HIS A 308 -2.65 -7.81 2.95
CA HIS A 308 -2.95 -6.57 3.65
C HIS A 308 -1.68 -5.80 3.95
N LEU A 309 -1.52 -4.62 3.34
CA LEU A 309 -0.40 -3.73 3.64
C LEU A 309 -0.75 -2.85 4.83
N PRO A 310 0.00 -2.93 5.92
CA PRO A 310 -0.22 -2.07 7.07
C PRO A 310 0.09 -0.61 6.72
N PRO A 311 -0.63 0.34 7.32
CA PRO A 311 -0.29 1.76 7.23
C PRO A 311 1.07 2.03 7.88
N LEU A 312 1.71 3.15 7.51
CA LEU A 312 3.08 3.47 7.94
C LEU A 312 3.18 3.62 9.47
N ARG A 313 2.14 4.10 10.14
CA ARG A 313 2.05 4.20 11.62
C ARG A 313 2.12 2.86 12.36
N GLU A 314 1.85 1.74 11.68
CA GLU A 314 1.96 0.38 12.23
C GLU A 314 3.31 -0.29 11.93
N ARG A 315 4.22 0.40 11.21
CA ARG A 315 5.57 -0.06 10.87
C ARG A 315 6.61 1.06 11.00
N LYS A 316 6.54 1.77 12.12
CA LYS A 316 7.37 2.97 12.42
C LYS A 316 8.87 2.69 12.37
N GLU A 317 9.28 1.46 12.67
CA GLU A 317 10.67 1.01 12.60
C GLU A 317 11.26 1.07 11.17
N GLU A 318 10.42 1.12 10.13
CA GLU A 318 10.88 1.29 8.75
C GLU A 318 11.18 2.75 8.38
N ILE A 319 10.62 3.71 9.13
CA ILE A 319 10.70 5.14 8.80
C ILE A 319 12.15 5.63 8.65
N PRO A 320 13.11 5.32 9.55
CA PRO A 320 14.49 5.76 9.38
C PRO A 320 15.15 5.23 8.09
N ILE A 321 14.89 3.97 7.74
CA ILE A 321 15.42 3.33 6.53
C ILE A 321 14.79 3.96 5.29
N LEU A 322 13.48 4.17 5.30
CA LEU A 322 12.72 4.83 4.24
C LEU A 322 13.23 6.25 4.01
N LEU A 323 13.39 7.04 5.08
CA LEU A 323 13.90 8.41 5.01
C LEU A 323 15.30 8.46 4.39
N LYS A 324 16.22 7.63 4.87
CA LYS A 324 17.59 7.54 4.35
C LYS A 324 17.60 7.19 2.86
N HIS A 325 16.82 6.17 2.48
CA HIS A 325 16.76 5.70 1.10
C HIS A 325 16.12 6.72 0.17
N PHE A 326 14.97 7.30 0.55
CA PHE A 326 14.31 8.35 -0.22
C PHE A 326 15.19 9.59 -0.35
N MET A 327 15.88 10.03 0.72
CA MET A 327 16.78 11.18 0.69
C MET A 327 17.90 10.96 -0.32
N SER A 328 18.57 9.80 -0.29
CA SER A 328 19.65 9.47 -1.22
C SER A 328 19.18 9.50 -2.67
N ARG A 329 18.05 8.84 -2.98
CA ARG A 329 17.50 8.79 -4.34
C ARG A 329 17.01 10.15 -4.84
N MET A 330 16.41 10.96 -3.98
CA MET A 330 15.99 12.31 -4.35
C MET A 330 17.17 13.25 -4.58
N ALA A 331 18.19 13.15 -3.73
CA ALA A 331 19.42 13.93 -3.89
C ALA A 331 20.08 13.66 -5.25
N GLU A 332 20.18 12.38 -5.62
CA GLU A 332 20.68 11.97 -6.93
C GLU A 332 19.79 12.51 -8.07
N ARG A 333 18.48 12.29 -7.98
CA ARG A 333 17.51 12.71 -9.02
C ARG A 333 17.47 14.22 -9.27
N TYR A 334 17.64 15.01 -8.20
CA TYR A 334 17.60 16.47 -8.28
C TYR A 334 19.01 17.10 -8.37
N ALA A 335 20.06 16.28 -8.50
CA ALA A 335 21.46 16.70 -8.53
C ALA A 335 21.82 17.64 -7.35
N ARG A 336 21.36 17.28 -6.14
CA ARG A 336 21.63 18.00 -4.89
C ARG A 336 22.39 17.10 -3.93
N ALA A 337 23.12 17.71 -2.99
CA ALA A 337 23.69 16.96 -1.88
C ALA A 337 22.55 16.46 -0.94
N PRO A 338 22.61 15.22 -0.45
CA PRO A 338 21.67 14.74 0.54
C PRO A 338 21.77 15.57 1.82
N LEU A 339 20.64 15.98 2.37
CA LEU A 339 20.60 16.70 3.64
C LEU A 339 20.74 15.74 4.82
N PRO A 340 21.38 16.17 5.91
CA PRO A 340 21.45 15.38 7.13
C PRO A 340 20.06 15.22 7.74
N LEU A 341 19.79 14.04 8.30
CA LEU A 341 18.59 13.78 9.08
C LEU A 341 19.02 13.75 10.56
N SER A 342 18.70 14.81 11.29
CA SER A 342 19.02 14.86 12.72
C SER A 342 18.26 13.81 13.52
N ALA A 343 18.74 13.46 14.72
CA ALA A 343 18.05 12.53 15.59
C ALA A 343 16.65 13.06 15.95
N ALA A 344 16.52 14.38 16.21
CA ALA A 344 15.24 15.01 16.50
C ALA A 344 14.24 14.92 15.34
N LEU A 345 14.70 15.14 14.11
CA LEU A 345 13.86 15.01 12.91
C LEU A 345 13.43 13.55 12.70
N LEU A 346 14.32 12.58 12.91
CA LEU A 346 14.00 11.15 12.80
C LEU A 346 12.94 10.74 13.84
N GLU A 347 13.08 11.17 15.08
CA GLU A 347 12.11 10.91 16.16
C GLU A 347 10.76 11.53 15.85
N ALA A 348 10.71 12.80 15.44
CA ALA A 348 9.48 13.46 15.02
C ALA A 348 8.79 12.74 13.85
N CYS A 349 9.58 12.27 12.88
CA CYS A 349 9.04 11.48 11.77
C CYS A 349 8.47 10.12 12.24
N GLN A 350 9.07 9.48 13.25
CA GLN A 350 8.55 8.21 13.80
C GLN A 350 7.29 8.41 14.64
N GLU A 351 7.14 9.55 15.30
CA GLU A 351 5.94 9.88 16.08
C GLU A 351 4.75 10.28 15.21
N HIS A 352 5.01 10.91 14.08
CA HIS A 352 3.95 11.38 13.18
C HIS A 352 3.10 10.24 12.62
N SER A 353 1.80 10.48 12.45
CA SER A 353 0.81 9.44 12.09
C SER A 353 0.80 9.05 10.60
N TRP A 354 1.32 9.91 9.74
CA TRP A 354 1.41 9.72 8.28
C TRP A 354 0.11 9.25 7.63
N PRO A 355 -0.98 10.01 7.67
CA PRO A 355 -2.25 9.61 7.05
C PRO A 355 -2.16 9.35 5.54
N GLY A 356 -1.25 10.02 4.84
CA GLY A 356 -0.91 9.77 3.43
C GLY A 356 0.19 8.72 3.23
N ASN A 357 0.65 8.04 4.29
CA ASN A 357 1.62 6.96 4.27
C ASN A 357 2.93 7.33 3.53
N LEU A 358 3.49 6.43 2.72
CA LEU A 358 4.73 6.65 1.97
C LEU A 358 4.63 7.83 0.97
N ARG A 359 3.43 8.13 0.48
CA ARG A 359 3.24 9.26 -0.44
C ARG A 359 3.44 10.58 0.27
N GLU A 360 2.91 10.72 1.48
CA GLU A 360 3.09 11.89 2.33
C GLU A 360 4.55 12.02 2.79
N LEU A 361 5.15 10.94 3.30
CA LEU A 361 6.55 10.89 3.70
C LEU A 361 7.49 11.32 2.56
N ASN A 362 7.25 10.81 1.36
CA ASN A 362 8.03 11.17 0.16
C ASN A 362 7.88 12.65 -0.19
N ASN A 363 6.67 13.22 -0.11
CA ASN A 363 6.42 14.64 -0.36
C ASN A 363 7.04 15.54 0.72
N PHE A 364 6.99 15.12 1.98
CA PHE A 364 7.67 15.78 3.09
C PHE A 364 9.18 15.89 2.83
N LEU A 365 9.83 14.77 2.51
CA LEU A 365 11.27 14.77 2.19
C LEU A 365 11.63 15.61 0.97
N LYS A 366 10.78 15.63 -0.05
CA LYS A 366 11.00 16.53 -1.21
C LYS A 366 11.03 17.98 -0.79
N ARG A 367 10.09 18.42 0.07
CA ARG A 367 10.07 19.80 0.59
C ARG A 367 11.30 20.08 1.41
N TYR A 368 11.67 19.17 2.32
CA TYR A 368 12.87 19.30 3.14
C TYR A 368 14.13 19.43 2.26
N LEU A 369 14.33 18.58 1.26
CA LEU A 369 15.48 18.65 0.35
C LEU A 369 15.51 19.96 -0.46
N ILE A 370 14.36 20.52 -0.83
CA ILE A 370 14.28 21.75 -1.63
C ILE A 370 14.54 22.99 -0.77
N LEU A 371 13.96 23.06 0.42
CA LEU A 371 14.03 24.21 1.31
C LEU A 371 15.34 24.24 2.11
N GLY A 372 15.90 23.09 2.47
CA GLY A 372 17.13 22.98 3.24
C GLY A 372 16.99 23.42 4.70
N ASP A 373 15.78 23.64 5.19
CA ASP A 373 15.50 24.18 6.52
C ASP A 373 14.79 23.11 7.39
N GLU A 374 15.53 22.58 8.37
CA GLU A 374 15.03 21.59 9.29
C GLU A 374 13.98 22.16 10.25
N THR A 375 14.06 23.42 10.60
CA THR A 375 13.10 24.08 11.51
C THR A 375 11.71 24.11 10.89
N LEU A 376 11.63 24.43 9.61
CA LEU A 376 10.37 24.38 8.86
C LEU A 376 9.85 22.96 8.71
N ALA A 377 10.74 21.99 8.47
CA ALA A 377 10.37 20.58 8.41
C ALA A 377 9.81 20.06 9.74
N MET A 378 10.44 20.41 10.87
CA MET A 378 9.96 20.09 12.20
C MET A 378 8.61 20.73 12.51
N ALA A 379 8.40 21.98 12.14
CA ALA A 379 7.13 22.69 12.35
C ALA A 379 5.96 22.03 11.57
N GLU A 380 6.23 21.38 10.43
CA GLU A 380 5.21 20.65 9.67
C GLU A 380 4.76 19.36 10.37
N LEU A 381 5.66 18.71 11.13
CA LEU A 381 5.38 17.45 11.82
C LEU A 381 4.70 17.63 13.18
N LEU A 382 4.78 18.84 13.76
CA LEU A 382 4.10 19.13 15.01
C LEU A 382 2.57 19.04 14.84
N PRO A 383 1.84 18.46 15.81
CA PRO A 383 0.39 18.52 15.80
C PRO A 383 -0.03 19.99 15.69
N ARG A 384 -0.80 20.33 14.67
CA ARG A 384 -1.48 21.63 14.68
C ARG A 384 -2.45 21.58 15.86
N ASP A 385 -2.18 22.37 16.87
CA ASP A 385 -3.15 22.65 17.93
C ASP A 385 -4.36 23.28 17.26
N ASP A 386 -5.34 22.45 16.91
CA ASP A 386 -6.69 22.92 16.56
C ASP A 386 -7.36 23.41 17.83
N GLY A 387 -6.74 24.44 18.41
CA GLY A 387 -7.31 25.19 19.55
C GLY A 387 -8.47 26.04 19.06
N ASN A 388 -9.60 25.43 18.80
CA ASN A 388 -10.88 26.05 19.04
C ASN A 388 -12.00 25.00 19.13
N GLY A 389 -12.37 24.67 20.37
CA GLY A 389 -13.59 23.95 20.64
C GLY A 389 -14.79 24.89 20.37
N GLY A 390 -15.69 24.48 19.49
CA GLY A 390 -16.95 25.19 19.35
C GLY A 390 -17.75 24.80 18.11
N VAL A 391 -18.82 24.05 18.37
CA VAL A 391 -20.09 24.00 17.61
C VAL A 391 -20.12 23.02 16.41
N ARG A 392 -20.73 21.87 16.68
CA ARG A 392 -21.40 21.03 15.69
C ARG A 392 -22.53 21.82 15.00
N GLY A 393 -22.47 21.87 13.70
CA GLY A 393 -23.56 22.35 12.86
C GLY A 393 -23.45 21.69 11.50
N ASP A 394 -24.43 20.86 11.19
CA ASP A 394 -24.63 20.23 9.87
C ASP A 394 -24.55 21.26 8.75
N SER A 395 -23.63 21.09 7.82
CA SER A 395 -23.81 21.62 6.47
C SER A 395 -22.94 20.86 5.45
N VAL A 396 -23.64 20.30 4.53
CA VAL A 396 -23.30 19.68 3.24
C VAL A 396 -21.94 20.11 2.67
N ALA A 397 -21.02 19.15 2.58
CA ALA A 397 -19.71 19.31 1.97
C ALA A 397 -19.84 19.45 0.44
N LYS A 398 -19.54 20.62 -0.09
CA LYS A 398 -19.08 20.79 -1.47
C LYS A 398 -17.56 20.66 -1.48
N GLY A 399 -17.06 19.81 -2.38
CA GLY A 399 -15.65 19.42 -2.50
C GLY A 399 -14.69 20.60 -2.61
N VAL A 400 -13.61 20.51 -1.83
CA VAL A 400 -12.41 21.34 -1.98
C VAL A 400 -11.31 20.41 -2.48
N GLU A 401 -10.86 20.64 -3.72
CA GLU A 401 -9.67 20.02 -4.28
C GLU A 401 -8.41 20.41 -3.51
N PRO A 402 -7.40 19.51 -3.33
CA PRO A 402 -6.13 19.85 -2.71
C PRO A 402 -5.33 20.77 -3.64
N GLY A 403 -5.25 22.04 -3.28
CA GLY A 403 -4.55 23.06 -4.04
C GLY A 403 -3.05 22.80 -4.11
N GLY A 404 -2.55 22.59 -5.31
CA GLY A 404 -1.12 22.53 -5.61
C GLY A 404 -0.41 23.87 -5.36
N LEU A 405 0.91 23.92 -5.53
CA LEU A 405 1.79 25.09 -5.36
C LEU A 405 1.21 26.41 -5.92
N LYS A 406 0.37 26.34 -6.94
CA LYS A 406 -0.38 27.47 -7.51
C LYS A 406 -1.40 28.08 -6.55
N SER A 407 -2.03 27.29 -5.69
CA SER A 407 -3.01 27.82 -4.71
C SER A 407 -2.32 28.44 -3.51
N LEU A 408 -1.22 27.84 -3.02
CA LEU A 408 -0.39 28.44 -1.95
C LEU A 408 0.28 29.75 -2.41
N ALA A 409 0.78 29.80 -3.62
CA ALA A 409 1.31 31.03 -4.21
C ALA A 409 0.20 32.08 -4.41
N ARG A 410 -1.03 31.66 -4.69
CA ARG A 410 -2.19 32.55 -4.84
C ARG A 410 -2.65 33.10 -3.49
N THR A 411 -2.75 32.27 -2.45
CA THR A 411 -3.10 32.73 -1.09
C THR A 411 -2.04 33.67 -0.52
N ALA A 412 -0.77 33.34 -0.62
CA ALA A 412 0.33 34.21 -0.18
C ALA A 412 0.36 35.55 -0.95
N LYS A 413 0.06 35.54 -2.25
CA LYS A 413 -0.07 36.76 -3.07
C LYS A 413 -1.29 37.58 -2.66
N ASP A 414 -2.43 36.95 -2.44
CA ASP A 414 -3.67 37.61 -2.05
C ASP A 414 -3.55 38.25 -0.66
N GLU A 415 -2.88 37.58 0.30
CA GLU A 415 -2.57 38.13 1.63
C GLU A 415 -1.60 39.32 1.57
N ALA A 416 -0.52 39.21 0.82
CA ALA A 416 0.44 40.30 0.63
C ALA A 416 -0.23 41.52 -0.03
N GLU A 417 -1.10 41.29 -1.01
CA GLU A 417 -1.84 42.35 -1.70
C GLU A 417 -2.88 43.00 -0.80
N ALA A 418 -3.60 42.24 0.01
CA ALA A 418 -4.55 42.75 0.99
C ALA A 418 -3.84 43.63 2.04
N GLN A 419 -2.69 43.21 2.55
CA GLN A 419 -1.87 43.99 3.49
C GLN A 419 -1.37 45.29 2.88
N ALA A 420 -0.90 45.25 1.63
CA ALA A 420 -0.45 46.47 0.93
C ALA A 420 -1.60 47.48 0.73
N ILE A 421 -2.79 47.01 0.38
CA ILE A 421 -3.97 47.85 0.23
C ILE A 421 -4.41 48.48 1.58
N THR A 422 -4.42 47.69 2.65
CA THR A 422 -4.73 48.16 4.00
C THR A 422 -3.77 49.26 4.44
N ARG A 423 -2.45 49.07 4.31
CA ARG A 423 -1.46 50.09 4.65
C ARG A 423 -1.65 51.39 3.86
N ALA A 424 -1.93 51.29 2.56
CA ALA A 424 -2.12 52.46 1.72
C ALA A 424 -3.43 53.21 2.09
N LEU A 425 -4.49 52.49 2.49
CA LEU A 425 -5.71 53.09 2.98
C LEU A 425 -5.50 53.79 4.33
N GLU A 426 -4.77 53.21 5.26
CA GLU A 426 -4.41 53.80 6.55
C GLU A 426 -3.55 55.04 6.39
N GLN A 427 -2.54 55.00 5.54
CA GLN A 427 -1.68 56.16 5.23
C GLN A 427 -2.43 57.34 4.61
N THR A 428 -3.55 57.08 3.94
CA THR A 428 -4.34 58.11 3.26
C THR A 428 -5.64 58.45 4.04
N ASN A 429 -5.71 58.04 5.33
CA ASN A 429 -6.95 58.19 6.14
C ASN A 429 -8.22 57.74 5.37
N TRP A 430 -8.11 56.56 4.76
CA TRP A 430 -9.16 55.92 3.97
C TRP A 430 -9.64 56.69 2.74
N ASN A 431 -8.80 57.64 2.26
CA ASN A 431 -9.06 58.31 0.98
C ASN A 431 -8.70 57.37 -0.19
N ARG A 432 -9.70 56.70 -0.71
CA ARG A 432 -9.56 55.67 -1.76
C ARG A 432 -8.94 56.17 -3.06
N LYS A 433 -9.14 57.50 -3.40
CA LYS A 433 -8.52 58.05 -4.60
C LYS A 433 -7.00 58.22 -4.43
N GLN A 434 -6.56 58.70 -3.27
CA GLN A 434 -5.14 58.87 -2.95
C GLN A 434 -4.46 57.52 -2.75
N ALA A 435 -5.12 56.57 -2.11
CA ALA A 435 -4.60 55.21 -1.97
C ALA A 435 -4.38 54.52 -3.34
N ALA A 436 -5.29 54.72 -4.30
CA ALA A 436 -5.11 54.18 -5.67
C ALA A 436 -3.90 54.76 -6.36
N VAL A 437 -3.58 56.03 -6.14
CA VAL A 437 -2.37 56.70 -6.69
C VAL A 437 -1.10 56.16 -6.05
N ILE A 438 -1.07 55.96 -4.72
CA ILE A 438 0.05 55.38 -4.00
C ILE A 438 0.35 53.94 -4.48
N LEU A 439 -0.69 53.16 -4.69
CA LEU A 439 -0.57 51.78 -5.16
C LEU A 439 -0.38 51.62 -6.67
N GLN A 440 -0.35 52.75 -7.41
CA GLN A 440 -0.22 52.82 -8.88
C GLN A 440 -1.24 51.92 -9.62
N ILE A 441 -2.48 51.86 -9.11
CA ILE A 441 -3.59 51.12 -9.71
C ILE A 441 -4.77 52.04 -10.03
N SER A 442 -5.65 51.59 -10.95
CA SER A 442 -6.86 52.37 -11.24
C SER A 442 -7.81 52.36 -10.04
N TYR A 443 -8.52 53.48 -9.87
CA TYR A 443 -9.53 53.59 -8.80
C TYR A 443 -10.57 52.45 -8.85
N LYS A 444 -10.97 52.03 -10.05
CA LYS A 444 -11.91 50.93 -10.27
C LYS A 444 -11.34 49.60 -9.80
N ALA A 445 -10.05 49.38 -10.06
CA ALA A 445 -9.33 48.18 -9.61
C ALA A 445 -9.22 48.14 -8.07
N LEU A 446 -8.90 49.25 -7.43
CA LEU A 446 -8.86 49.36 -5.97
C LEU A 446 -10.21 49.04 -5.32
N LEU A 447 -11.31 49.58 -5.85
CA LEU A 447 -12.65 49.30 -5.33
C LEU A 447 -13.05 47.82 -5.47
N TYR A 448 -12.67 47.18 -6.57
CA TYR A 448 -12.87 45.75 -6.77
C TYR A 448 -12.11 44.91 -5.72
N LYS A 449 -10.84 45.24 -5.50
CA LYS A 449 -9.96 44.52 -4.54
C LYS A 449 -10.40 44.75 -3.08
N ILE A 450 -10.83 45.94 -2.71
CA ILE A 450 -11.43 46.25 -1.38
C ILE A 450 -12.64 45.34 -1.13
N ARG A 451 -13.49 45.15 -2.12
CA ARG A 451 -14.68 44.27 -2.00
C ARG A 451 -14.25 42.80 -1.98
N GLN A 452 -13.31 42.41 -2.79
CA GLN A 452 -12.79 41.03 -2.88
C GLN A 452 -12.16 40.55 -1.57
N TYR A 453 -11.40 41.43 -0.91
CA TYR A 453 -10.71 41.14 0.35
C TYR A 453 -11.49 41.55 1.60
N GLY A 454 -12.69 42.07 1.45
CA GLY A 454 -13.57 42.42 2.58
C GLY A 454 -13.01 43.51 3.50
N LEU A 455 -12.17 44.43 2.98
CA LEU A 455 -11.53 45.48 3.77
C LEU A 455 -12.52 46.57 4.13
N ALA A 456 -12.83 46.70 5.45
CA ALA A 456 -13.74 47.72 5.98
C ALA A 456 -12.95 48.71 6.86
N GLU A 457 -13.45 49.98 6.92
CA GLU A 457 -12.91 51.02 7.78
C GLU A 457 -13.19 50.65 9.26
N ASN A 458 -12.16 50.48 10.05
CA ASN A 458 -12.31 50.21 11.50
C ASN A 458 -12.63 51.55 12.23
N LYS A 459 -13.91 51.84 12.50
CA LYS A 459 -14.41 53.09 13.12
C LYS A 459 -14.08 53.23 14.62
N SER A 460 -13.01 52.66 15.13
CA SER A 460 -12.71 52.63 16.56
C SER A 460 -11.65 53.63 17.06
N HIS A 461 -11.19 54.62 16.24
CA HIS A 461 -10.21 55.63 16.70
C HIS A 461 -10.55 57.09 16.33
N HIS A 462 -11.79 57.53 16.55
CA HIS A 462 -12.06 58.98 16.50
C HIS A 462 -13.12 59.38 17.54
N LYS A 463 -12.80 59.18 18.82
CA LYS A 463 -13.49 59.90 19.92
C LYS A 463 -12.49 60.11 21.06
N LEU A 464 -11.56 61.03 20.90
CA LEU A 464 -10.80 61.67 22.00
C LEU A 464 -9.97 62.84 21.44
N SER A 465 -10.59 63.90 21.00
CA SER A 465 -10.05 65.27 20.99
C SER A 465 -11.08 66.26 20.51
N ALA A 466 -12.10 66.49 21.33
CA ALA A 466 -12.89 67.72 21.27
C ALA A 466 -13.48 67.95 22.68
N GLY A 467 -12.73 68.67 23.52
CA GLY A 467 -13.18 68.97 24.87
C GLY A 467 -12.05 69.48 25.75
N ALA A 468 -11.45 70.68 25.43
CA ALA A 468 -10.91 71.67 26.37
C ALA A 468 -10.66 72.96 25.59
#